data_63a474af23c9ca0bcdb803a9efa959f2
#
_entry.id   63a474af23c9ca0bcdb803a9efa959f2
#
_cell.length_a   1.000
_cell.length_b   1.000
_cell.length_c   1.000
_cell.angle_alpha   90.00
_cell.angle_beta   90.00
_cell.angle_gamma   90.00
#
_symmetry.space_group_name_H-M   'P 1'
#
loop_
_entity.id
_entity.type
_entity.pdbx_description
1 polymer ?
#
loop_
_entity_poly.entity_id
_entity_poly.type
_entity_poly.pdbx_seq_one_letter_code
_entity_poly.pdbx_strand_id
1 'polypeptide(L)'
;STSGHAFRDLEMEAEVLQMTRDFGIGAQFGGKYFCHDVRVVRLPRHGASCPIAIAVSCSADRQVLAKITPEGVFLEQLETDPARFLPEVTDSHLDDDVVHIDLARPMDEIRRTLSRYPTTTRLSLSGPMIVARDIAHARFKEALDRGKGLPAYLRDHPVYYAGPAKTPDGMASGSFCPTTAGRMDSYVHDFQEAGGSFVMLAKGNRSRQVTDACKQFGGFYLGSIGGPAARLAQDCITKVEVLEYPELGMEAVWKIEV
;
A
#
# COMPACT_ATOMS: atom_id res chain seq x y z
N SER A 1 -14.69 26.67 25.40
CA SER A 1 -15.99 26.12 25.78
C SER A 1 -16.48 26.78 27.07
N THR A 2 -17.69 27.27 27.05
CA THR A 2 -18.37 27.86 28.23
C THR A 2 -18.79 26.79 29.26
N SER A 3 -18.88 25.53 28.82
CA SER A 3 -19.27 24.39 29.67
C SER A 3 -18.16 23.87 30.57
N GLY A 4 -16.90 24.28 30.35
CA GLY A 4 -15.75 23.74 31.08
C GLY A 4 -15.38 22.29 30.73
N HIS A 5 -16.05 21.68 29.77
CA HIS A 5 -15.77 20.32 29.31
C HIS A 5 -15.30 20.28 27.87
N ALA A 6 -14.50 19.27 27.52
CA ALA A 6 -14.17 18.97 26.13
C ALA A 6 -15.42 18.53 25.35
N PHE A 7 -15.52 18.95 24.10
CA PHE A 7 -16.59 18.49 23.22
C PHE A 7 -16.11 18.38 21.77
N ARG A 8 -16.77 17.57 20.96
CA ARG A 8 -16.55 17.49 19.54
C ARG A 8 -17.29 18.61 18.82
N ASP A 9 -16.59 19.29 17.94
CA ASP A 9 -17.17 20.33 17.08
C ASP A 9 -17.46 19.72 15.70
N LEU A 10 -18.65 19.16 15.53
CA LEU A 10 -19.05 18.44 14.34
C LEU A 10 -19.17 19.35 13.11
N GLU A 11 -19.52 20.62 13.31
CA GLU A 11 -19.59 21.61 12.24
C GLU A 11 -18.19 21.88 11.67
N MET A 12 -17.22 22.14 12.54
CA MET A 12 -15.83 22.33 12.13
C MET A 12 -15.22 21.05 11.54
N GLU A 13 -15.59 19.86 12.04
CA GLU A 13 -15.16 18.58 11.44
C GLU A 13 -15.61 18.48 9.97
N ALA A 14 -16.86 18.85 9.68
CA ALA A 14 -17.41 18.83 8.32
C ALA A 14 -16.70 19.83 7.40
N GLU A 15 -16.46 21.05 7.89
CA GLU A 15 -15.72 22.07 7.14
C GLU A 15 -14.30 21.64 6.82
N VAL A 16 -13.55 21.16 7.81
CA VAL A 16 -12.17 20.70 7.61
C VAL A 16 -12.12 19.50 6.67
N LEU A 17 -13.06 18.56 6.78
CA LEU A 17 -13.13 17.43 5.86
C LEU A 17 -13.41 17.90 4.41
N GLN A 18 -14.28 18.88 4.22
CA GLN A 18 -14.55 19.44 2.90
C GLN A 18 -13.30 20.17 2.35
N MET A 19 -12.64 20.98 3.16
CA MET A 19 -11.37 21.63 2.77
C MET A 19 -10.31 20.63 2.32
N THR A 20 -10.16 19.49 3.02
CA THR A 20 -9.18 18.46 2.61
C THR A 20 -9.54 17.80 1.28
N ARG A 21 -10.80 17.73 0.93
CA ARG A 21 -11.27 17.26 -0.39
C ARG A 21 -11.02 18.30 -1.49
N ASP A 22 -11.24 19.56 -1.18
CA ASP A 22 -11.06 20.66 -2.12
C ASP A 22 -9.59 20.91 -2.47
N PHE A 23 -8.65 20.52 -1.60
CA PHE A 23 -7.23 20.55 -1.94
C PHE A 23 -6.85 19.69 -3.14
N GLY A 24 -7.64 18.66 -3.45
CA GLY A 24 -7.37 17.77 -4.57
C GLY A 24 -6.04 17.01 -4.50
N ILE A 25 -5.48 16.90 -3.29
CA ILE A 25 -4.23 16.17 -3.01
C ILE A 25 -4.54 14.92 -2.19
N GLY A 26 -3.67 13.93 -2.31
CA GLY A 26 -3.78 12.67 -1.59
C GLY A 26 -3.14 11.55 -2.38
N ALA A 27 -2.86 10.43 -1.73
CA ALA A 27 -2.26 9.27 -2.37
C ALA A 27 -3.20 8.05 -2.40
N GLN A 28 -4.18 8.00 -1.51
CA GLN A 28 -5.08 6.84 -1.41
C GLN A 28 -6.25 6.94 -2.40
N PHE A 29 -6.75 5.78 -2.86
CA PHE A 29 -7.89 5.66 -3.78
C PHE A 29 -7.73 6.54 -5.04
N GLY A 30 -6.56 6.44 -5.68
CA GLY A 30 -6.26 7.18 -6.88
C GLY A 30 -5.95 8.66 -6.67
N GLY A 31 -5.51 9.03 -5.47
CA GLY A 31 -5.14 10.40 -5.12
C GLY A 31 -6.33 11.32 -4.82
N LYS A 32 -7.53 10.76 -4.65
CA LYS A 32 -8.75 11.57 -4.38
C LYS A 32 -8.91 11.97 -2.92
N TYR A 33 -8.29 11.21 -2.00
CA TYR A 33 -8.50 11.38 -0.59
C TYR A 33 -7.19 11.63 0.13
N PHE A 34 -7.04 12.81 0.67
CA PHE A 34 -6.01 13.13 1.65
C PHE A 34 -6.42 12.65 3.06
N CYS A 35 -7.69 12.85 3.40
CA CYS A 35 -8.25 12.58 4.70
C CYS A 35 -9.60 11.87 4.57
N HIS A 36 -9.83 10.80 5.34
CA HIS A 36 -11.11 10.06 5.37
C HIS A 36 -12.02 10.53 6.48
N ASP A 37 -11.45 10.95 7.59
CA ASP A 37 -12.15 11.32 8.81
C ASP A 37 -11.41 12.42 9.54
N VAL A 38 -12.15 13.32 10.14
CA VAL A 38 -11.65 14.45 10.91
C VAL A 38 -12.29 14.43 12.29
N ARG A 39 -11.50 14.71 13.30
CA ARG A 39 -11.98 14.93 14.67
C ARG A 39 -11.51 16.28 15.15
N VAL A 40 -12.47 17.15 15.50
CA VAL A 40 -12.17 18.46 16.10
C VAL A 40 -12.68 18.45 17.54
N VAL A 41 -11.75 18.51 18.47
CA VAL A 41 -12.06 18.51 19.90
C VAL A 41 -11.75 19.90 20.46
N ARG A 42 -12.77 20.57 20.95
CA ARG A 42 -12.64 21.83 21.66
C ARG A 42 -12.40 21.57 23.14
N LEU A 43 -11.23 21.98 23.61
CA LEU A 43 -10.87 21.85 25.02
C LEU A 43 -11.25 23.10 25.81
N PRO A 44 -11.56 22.97 27.11
CA PRO A 44 -11.67 24.11 28.00
C PRO A 44 -10.34 24.89 28.02
N ARG A 45 -10.42 26.21 28.06
CA ARG A 45 -9.24 27.06 28.16
C ARG A 45 -9.41 28.18 29.17
N HIS A 46 -8.31 28.64 29.70
CA HIS A 46 -8.24 29.81 30.53
C HIS A 46 -7.52 30.93 29.77
N GLY A 47 -8.03 32.15 29.89
CA GLY A 47 -7.44 33.33 29.29
C GLY A 47 -7.62 33.39 27.76
N ALA A 48 -6.80 34.27 27.14
CA ALA A 48 -6.90 34.59 25.71
C ALA A 48 -6.02 33.73 24.79
N SER A 49 -5.39 32.68 25.31
CA SER A 49 -4.56 31.77 24.52
C SER A 49 -5.45 30.86 23.64
N CYS A 50 -4.96 30.55 22.45
CA CYS A 50 -5.63 29.64 21.51
C CYS A 50 -4.64 28.55 21.08
N PRO A 51 -4.26 27.63 21.96
CA PRO A 51 -3.40 26.52 21.57
C PRO A 51 -4.14 25.62 20.61
N ILE A 52 -3.47 25.26 19.51
CA ILE A 52 -3.95 24.33 18.50
C ILE A 52 -2.95 23.20 18.38
N ALA A 53 -3.41 21.96 18.41
CA ALA A 53 -2.62 20.78 18.08
C ALA A 53 -3.27 20.04 16.91
N ILE A 54 -2.44 19.63 15.95
CA ILE A 54 -2.87 18.84 14.80
C ILE A 54 -2.12 17.52 14.85
N ALA A 55 -2.86 16.43 14.77
CA ALA A 55 -2.31 15.09 14.66
C ALA A 55 -2.91 14.40 13.43
N VAL A 56 -2.07 13.68 12.69
CA VAL A 56 -2.49 12.93 11.50
C VAL A 56 -2.04 11.48 11.67
N SER A 57 -2.95 10.55 11.43
CA SER A 57 -2.66 9.12 11.49
C SER A 57 -2.85 8.45 10.13
N CYS A 58 -2.13 7.36 9.91
CA CYS A 58 -2.41 6.47 8.79
C CYS A 58 -3.81 5.85 8.94
N SER A 59 -4.46 5.48 7.83
CA SER A 59 -5.73 4.74 7.82
C SER A 59 -5.61 3.30 8.33
N ALA A 60 -4.40 2.79 8.56
CA ALA A 60 -4.21 1.50 9.22
C ALA A 60 -4.65 1.58 10.69
N ASP A 61 -5.37 0.57 11.15
CA ASP A 61 -5.77 0.48 12.56
C ASP A 61 -4.54 0.19 13.43
N ARG A 62 -4.07 1.23 14.09
CA ARG A 62 -2.90 1.22 15.00
C ARG A 62 -3.23 2.04 16.23
N GLN A 63 -4.31 1.68 16.91
CA GLN A 63 -4.82 2.43 18.04
C GLN A 63 -4.71 1.60 19.32
N VAL A 64 -4.47 2.30 20.41
CA VAL A 64 -4.61 1.76 21.75
C VAL A 64 -5.40 2.77 22.60
N LEU A 65 -6.36 2.30 23.36
CA LEU A 65 -7.07 3.15 24.30
C LEU A 65 -6.17 3.43 25.50
N ALA A 66 -5.98 4.70 25.78
CA ALA A 66 -5.12 5.17 26.86
C ALA A 66 -5.80 6.27 27.66
N LYS A 67 -5.49 6.34 28.94
CA LYS A 67 -5.91 7.38 29.86
C LYS A 67 -4.69 8.05 30.48
N ILE A 68 -4.64 9.37 30.43
CA ILE A 68 -3.59 10.17 31.08
C ILE A 68 -4.23 10.88 32.26
N THR A 69 -3.68 10.70 33.45
CA THR A 69 -4.11 11.35 34.69
C THR A 69 -2.91 11.91 35.42
N PRO A 70 -3.10 12.71 36.51
CA PRO A 70 -1.99 13.12 37.35
C PRO A 70 -1.16 11.97 37.92
N GLU A 71 -1.76 10.79 38.08
CA GLU A 71 -1.11 9.58 38.62
C GLU A 71 -0.28 8.86 37.56
N GLY A 72 -0.47 9.14 36.26
CA GLY A 72 0.33 8.52 35.19
C GLY A 72 -0.41 8.28 33.89
N VAL A 73 0.22 7.47 33.02
CA VAL A 73 -0.32 7.01 31.75
C VAL A 73 -0.73 5.57 31.88
N PHE A 74 -2.00 5.33 31.60
CA PHE A 74 -2.63 4.00 31.70
C PHE A 74 -3.11 3.57 30.31
N LEU A 75 -2.74 2.37 29.89
CA LEU A 75 -3.28 1.71 28.70
C LEU A 75 -4.44 0.81 29.12
N GLU A 76 -5.56 0.88 28.39
CA GLU A 76 -6.72 0.07 28.70
C GLU A 76 -6.42 -1.41 28.46
N GLN A 77 -5.73 -1.70 27.37
CA GLN A 77 -5.27 -3.03 27.06
C GLN A 77 -3.97 -2.95 26.27
N LEU A 78 -2.98 -3.70 26.68
CA LEU A 78 -1.73 -3.88 25.97
C LEU A 78 -1.53 -5.37 25.70
N GLU A 79 -1.33 -5.73 24.44
CA GLU A 79 -0.91 -7.08 24.10
C GLU A 79 0.56 -7.27 24.51
N THR A 80 0.77 -8.16 25.47
CA THR A 80 2.11 -8.46 26.01
C THR A 80 2.74 -9.71 25.41
N ASP A 81 1.96 -10.51 24.68
CA ASP A 81 2.41 -11.69 23.98
C ASP A 81 1.84 -11.73 22.54
N PRO A 82 2.30 -10.82 21.66
CA PRO A 82 1.81 -10.78 20.29
C PRO A 82 2.18 -12.05 19.51
N ALA A 83 3.20 -12.77 19.92
CA ALA A 83 3.66 -14.00 19.26
C ALA A 83 2.63 -15.12 19.30
N ARG A 84 1.70 -15.13 20.29
CA ARG A 84 0.61 -16.11 20.37
C ARG A 84 -0.35 -16.11 19.19
N PHE A 85 -0.40 -15.01 18.42
CA PHE A 85 -1.21 -14.89 17.20
C PHE A 85 -0.50 -15.35 15.95
N LEU A 86 0.81 -15.62 16.04
CA LEU A 86 1.55 -16.17 14.91
C LEU A 86 1.21 -17.67 14.80
N PRO A 87 1.10 -18.21 13.57
CA PRO A 87 1.03 -19.65 13.40
C PRO A 87 2.31 -20.28 13.99
N GLU A 88 2.18 -21.48 14.54
CA GLU A 88 3.36 -22.24 14.94
C GLU A 88 4.25 -22.47 13.71
N VAL A 89 5.36 -21.76 13.66
CA VAL A 89 6.40 -21.95 12.66
C VAL A 89 7.31 -23.05 13.19
N THR A 90 7.17 -24.23 12.67
CA THR A 90 8.14 -25.31 12.89
C THR A 90 9.28 -25.13 11.90
N ASP A 91 10.51 -25.49 12.27
CA ASP A 91 11.68 -25.42 11.39
C ASP A 91 11.47 -26.19 10.06
N SER A 92 10.55 -27.17 10.05
CA SER A 92 10.13 -27.88 8.85
C SER A 92 9.50 -26.98 7.76
N HIS A 93 8.95 -25.82 8.14
CA HIS A 93 8.42 -24.85 7.16
C HIS A 93 9.49 -23.94 6.55
N LEU A 94 10.70 -23.94 7.09
CA LEU A 94 11.85 -23.19 6.56
C LEU A 94 12.58 -23.96 5.45
N ASP A 95 12.43 -25.28 5.42
CA ASP A 95 13.04 -26.18 4.43
C ASP A 95 12.13 -26.48 3.23
N ASP A 96 10.94 -25.88 3.15
CA ASP A 96 10.05 -26.03 1.99
C ASP A 96 10.74 -25.50 0.73
N ASP A 97 10.73 -26.30 -0.32
CA ASP A 97 11.31 -25.97 -1.63
C ASP A 97 10.76 -24.62 -2.13
N VAL A 98 11.65 -23.62 -2.18
CA VAL A 98 11.33 -22.30 -2.73
C VAL A 98 11.36 -22.39 -4.24
N VAL A 99 10.27 -22.05 -4.90
CA VAL A 99 10.19 -22.04 -6.36
C VAL A 99 10.76 -20.72 -6.91
N HIS A 100 11.78 -20.82 -7.72
CA HIS A 100 12.40 -19.69 -8.39
C HIS A 100 11.62 -19.30 -9.65
N ILE A 101 11.24 -18.05 -9.76
CA ILE A 101 10.55 -17.46 -10.92
C ILE A 101 11.43 -16.38 -11.53
N ASP A 102 11.83 -16.58 -12.77
CA ASP A 102 12.56 -15.60 -13.58
C ASP A 102 11.56 -14.65 -14.24
N LEU A 103 11.54 -13.40 -13.77
CA LEU A 103 10.66 -12.33 -14.24
C LEU A 103 11.12 -11.69 -15.56
N ALA A 104 12.30 -12.04 -16.07
CA ALA A 104 12.77 -11.61 -17.38
C ALA A 104 12.13 -12.41 -18.53
N ARG A 105 11.41 -13.49 -18.19
CA ARG A 105 10.67 -14.30 -19.17
C ARG A 105 9.43 -13.55 -19.67
N PRO A 106 8.92 -13.90 -20.88
CA PRO A 106 7.66 -13.39 -21.36
C PRO A 106 6.51 -13.64 -20.35
N MET A 107 5.60 -12.68 -20.20
CA MET A 107 4.50 -12.74 -19.23
C MET A 107 3.69 -14.03 -19.33
N ASP A 108 3.44 -14.54 -20.54
CA ASP A 108 2.70 -15.80 -20.73
C ASP A 108 3.47 -17.03 -20.21
N GLU A 109 4.78 -16.99 -20.22
CA GLU A 109 5.62 -18.03 -19.61
C GLU A 109 5.58 -17.97 -18.09
N ILE A 110 5.67 -16.77 -17.53
CA ILE A 110 5.55 -16.53 -16.09
C ILE A 110 4.18 -17.06 -15.61
N ARG A 111 3.09 -16.68 -16.27
CA ARG A 111 1.72 -17.12 -15.95
C ARG A 111 1.57 -18.64 -16.02
N ARG A 112 2.08 -19.26 -17.09
CA ARG A 112 2.07 -20.73 -17.23
C ARG A 112 2.89 -21.42 -16.13
N THR A 113 3.99 -20.84 -15.71
CA THR A 113 4.80 -21.36 -14.61
C THR A 113 4.04 -21.26 -13.30
N LEU A 114 3.50 -20.09 -12.96
CA LEU A 114 2.74 -19.88 -11.74
C LEU A 114 1.51 -20.80 -11.65
N SER A 115 0.85 -21.10 -12.77
CA SER A 115 -0.34 -21.97 -12.78
C SER A 115 -0.07 -23.44 -12.42
N ARG A 116 1.20 -23.86 -12.35
CA ARG A 116 1.58 -25.24 -11.98
C ARG A 116 1.63 -25.45 -10.48
N TYR A 117 1.65 -24.37 -9.70
CA TYR A 117 1.85 -24.43 -8.26
C TYR A 117 0.55 -24.09 -7.51
N PRO A 118 0.29 -24.77 -6.39
CA PRO A 118 -0.86 -24.45 -5.54
C PRO A 118 -0.72 -23.07 -4.90
N THR A 119 -1.83 -22.54 -4.40
CA THR A 119 -1.82 -21.37 -3.53
C THR A 119 -0.94 -21.61 -2.31
N THR A 120 -0.36 -20.55 -1.74
CA THR A 120 0.58 -20.60 -0.60
C THR A 120 1.99 -21.11 -0.92
N THR A 121 2.31 -21.47 -2.17
CA THR A 121 3.68 -21.80 -2.56
C THR A 121 4.62 -20.61 -2.31
N ARG A 122 5.76 -20.88 -1.69
CA ARG A 122 6.82 -19.89 -1.49
C ARG A 122 7.57 -19.66 -2.80
N LEU A 123 7.68 -18.40 -3.19
CA LEU A 123 8.33 -18.00 -4.44
C LEU A 123 9.54 -17.12 -4.16
N SER A 124 10.61 -17.34 -4.88
CA SER A 124 11.75 -16.43 -5.02
C SER A 124 11.66 -15.80 -6.41
N LEU A 125 11.54 -14.49 -6.45
CA LEU A 125 11.36 -13.73 -7.69
C LEU A 125 12.68 -13.04 -8.05
N SER A 126 13.12 -13.14 -9.30
CA SER A 126 14.32 -12.43 -9.79
C SER A 126 14.05 -11.83 -11.15
N GLY A 127 14.48 -10.58 -11.37
CA GLY A 127 14.34 -9.87 -12.62
C GLY A 127 13.53 -8.57 -12.54
N PRO A 128 13.05 -8.05 -13.67
CA PRO A 128 12.40 -6.76 -13.74
C PRO A 128 10.97 -6.77 -13.22
N MET A 129 10.60 -5.73 -12.47
CA MET A 129 9.23 -5.44 -12.02
C MET A 129 8.87 -3.99 -12.25
N ILE A 130 7.61 -3.73 -12.54
CA ILE A 130 7.05 -2.37 -12.52
C ILE A 130 6.51 -2.08 -11.13
N VAL A 131 6.85 -0.92 -10.61
CA VAL A 131 6.34 -0.43 -9.33
C VAL A 131 5.37 0.70 -9.61
N ALA A 132 4.13 0.52 -9.20
CA ALA A 132 3.07 1.49 -9.34
C ALA A 132 2.02 1.30 -8.26
N ARG A 133 1.47 2.40 -7.77
CA ARG A 133 0.43 2.38 -6.76
C ARG A 133 -0.66 3.42 -7.05
N ASP A 134 -1.32 3.93 -6.06
CA ASP A 134 -2.61 4.63 -6.11
C ASP A 134 -2.76 5.66 -7.23
N ILE A 135 -1.89 6.68 -7.29
CA ILE A 135 -2.03 7.76 -8.29
C ILE A 135 -1.68 7.26 -9.69
N ALA A 136 -0.63 6.43 -9.81
CA ALA A 136 -0.26 5.84 -11.08
C ALA A 136 -1.40 4.98 -11.66
N HIS A 137 -2.04 4.14 -10.83
CA HIS A 137 -3.19 3.34 -11.26
C HIS A 137 -4.37 4.20 -11.72
N ALA A 138 -4.66 5.30 -11.03
CA ALA A 138 -5.69 6.24 -11.47
C ALA A 138 -5.38 6.84 -12.85
N ARG A 139 -4.13 7.22 -13.09
CA ARG A 139 -3.69 7.76 -14.40
C ARG A 139 -3.76 6.71 -15.51
N PHE A 140 -3.41 5.46 -15.23
CA PHE A 140 -3.58 4.36 -16.18
C PHE A 140 -5.06 4.14 -16.52
N LYS A 141 -5.93 4.17 -15.51
CA LYS A 141 -7.39 4.04 -15.74
C LYS A 141 -7.92 5.19 -16.58
N GLU A 142 -7.55 6.43 -16.28
CA GLU A 142 -7.91 7.58 -17.11
C GLU A 142 -7.44 7.45 -18.57
N ALA A 143 -6.23 6.96 -18.78
CA ALA A 143 -5.69 6.73 -20.12
C ALA A 143 -6.48 5.65 -20.85
N LEU A 144 -6.80 4.56 -20.16
CA LEU A 144 -7.62 3.46 -20.68
C LEU A 144 -9.03 3.95 -21.06
N ASP A 145 -9.69 4.72 -20.19
CA ASP A 145 -11.02 5.27 -20.42
C ASP A 145 -11.06 6.26 -21.60
N ARG A 146 -9.93 6.90 -21.91
CA ARG A 146 -9.76 7.76 -23.09
C ARG A 146 -9.36 6.99 -24.34
N GLY A 147 -9.33 5.65 -24.30
CA GLY A 147 -9.00 4.80 -25.43
C GLY A 147 -7.50 4.73 -25.78
N LYS A 148 -6.60 5.21 -24.91
CA LYS A 148 -5.14 5.16 -25.13
C LYS A 148 -4.52 3.79 -24.85
N GLY A 149 -5.28 2.87 -24.22
CA GLY A 149 -4.80 1.59 -23.78
C GLY A 149 -3.86 1.68 -22.56
N LEU A 150 -3.33 0.52 -22.15
CA LEU A 150 -2.34 0.43 -21.09
C LEU A 150 -0.91 0.56 -21.66
N PRO A 151 0.02 1.13 -20.88
CA PRO A 151 1.43 1.12 -21.22
C PRO A 151 1.97 -0.31 -21.42
N ALA A 152 2.88 -0.49 -22.38
CA ALA A 152 3.45 -1.80 -22.72
C ALA A 152 4.09 -2.50 -21.51
N TYR A 153 4.75 -1.76 -20.65
CA TYR A 153 5.41 -2.31 -19.47
C TYR A 153 4.43 -2.96 -18.47
N LEU A 154 3.14 -2.58 -18.43
CA LEU A 154 2.12 -3.25 -17.62
C LEU A 154 1.66 -4.59 -18.21
N ARG A 155 1.90 -4.81 -19.51
CA ARG A 155 1.67 -6.09 -20.19
C ARG A 155 2.85 -7.03 -20.04
N ASP A 156 4.05 -6.47 -20.08
CA ASP A 156 5.29 -7.22 -20.20
C ASP A 156 5.90 -7.62 -18.85
N HIS A 157 5.55 -6.90 -17.76
CA HIS A 157 6.17 -7.12 -16.45
C HIS A 157 5.13 -7.28 -15.33
N PRO A 158 5.48 -8.02 -14.26
CA PRO A 158 4.71 -8.01 -13.01
C PRO A 158 4.64 -6.60 -12.41
N VAL A 159 3.55 -6.31 -11.69
CA VAL A 159 3.32 -5.02 -11.05
C VAL A 159 3.40 -5.16 -9.54
N TYR A 160 4.36 -4.48 -8.93
CA TYR A 160 4.52 -4.40 -7.49
C TYR A 160 3.87 -3.13 -6.97
N TYR A 161 2.87 -3.28 -6.12
CA TYR A 161 2.19 -2.15 -5.48
C TYR A 161 3.03 -1.66 -4.32
N ALA A 162 3.93 -0.75 -4.61
CA ALA A 162 4.88 -0.20 -3.67
C ALA A 162 5.28 1.23 -4.06
N GLY A 163 6.11 1.83 -3.24
CA GLY A 163 6.75 3.11 -3.56
C GLY A 163 8.00 3.28 -2.71
N PRO A 164 9.13 3.71 -3.30
CA PRO A 164 10.37 3.89 -2.59
C PRO A 164 10.32 5.12 -1.68
N ALA A 165 10.90 5.01 -0.50
CA ALA A 165 11.30 6.17 0.27
C ALA A 165 12.50 6.84 -0.39
N LYS A 166 12.84 8.05 0.06
CA LYS A 166 14.02 8.77 -0.42
C LYS A 166 15.26 7.88 -0.27
N THR A 167 16.01 7.75 -1.36
CA THR A 167 17.22 6.92 -1.40
C THR A 167 18.34 7.55 -0.58
N PRO A 168 18.92 6.83 0.39
CA PRO A 168 20.13 7.27 1.09
C PRO A 168 21.35 7.23 0.16
N ASP A 169 22.35 8.05 0.46
CA ASP A 169 23.60 8.08 -0.31
C ASP A 169 24.27 6.70 -0.34
N GLY A 170 24.70 6.27 -1.51
CA GLY A 170 25.40 5.01 -1.73
C GLY A 170 24.52 3.76 -1.76
N MET A 171 23.17 3.90 -1.69
CA MET A 171 22.24 2.78 -1.80
C MET A 171 21.51 2.81 -3.14
N ALA A 172 21.06 1.63 -3.60
CA ALA A 172 20.27 1.51 -4.83
C ALA A 172 18.85 2.09 -4.65
N SER A 173 18.30 2.01 -3.44
CA SER A 173 16.96 2.48 -3.10
C SER A 173 16.84 2.83 -1.61
N GLY A 174 15.88 3.68 -1.29
CA GLY A 174 15.34 3.79 0.07
C GLY A 174 14.39 2.62 0.39
N SER A 175 13.83 2.60 1.59
CA SER A 175 12.88 1.55 2.00
C SER A 175 11.76 1.37 0.99
N PHE A 176 11.48 0.11 0.64
CA PHE A 176 10.44 -0.28 -0.33
C PHE A 176 9.31 -0.99 0.40
N CYS A 177 8.27 -0.25 0.77
CA CYS A 177 7.16 -0.83 1.51
C CYS A 177 6.03 -1.27 0.56
N PRO A 178 5.64 -2.55 0.56
CA PRO A 178 4.48 -2.98 -0.18
C PRO A 178 3.22 -2.27 0.33
N THR A 179 2.42 -1.79 -0.60
CA THR A 179 1.15 -1.11 -0.36
C THR A 179 0.04 -2.14 -0.11
N THR A 180 -1.00 -1.75 0.62
CA THR A 180 -2.20 -2.56 0.81
C THR A 180 -2.89 -2.81 -0.52
N ALA A 181 -2.98 -4.07 -0.92
CA ALA A 181 -3.46 -4.49 -2.23
C ALA A 181 -4.89 -4.04 -2.54
N GLY A 182 -5.79 -4.12 -1.56
CA GLY A 182 -7.21 -3.81 -1.73
C GLY A 182 -7.51 -2.40 -2.24
N ARG A 183 -6.57 -1.46 -2.13
CA ARG A 183 -6.75 -0.11 -2.68
C ARG A 183 -6.76 -0.06 -4.21
N MET A 184 -6.15 -1.04 -4.85
CA MET A 184 -6.10 -1.16 -6.31
C MET A 184 -7.13 -2.15 -6.88
N ASP A 185 -7.99 -2.74 -6.05
CA ASP A 185 -8.92 -3.79 -6.48
C ASP A 185 -9.85 -3.35 -7.61
N SER A 186 -10.31 -2.10 -7.58
CA SER A 186 -11.21 -1.54 -8.58
C SER A 186 -10.62 -1.44 -10.00
N TYR A 187 -9.29 -1.49 -10.13
CA TYR A 187 -8.61 -1.38 -11.43
C TYR A 187 -8.34 -2.73 -12.08
N VAL A 188 -8.29 -3.81 -11.29
CA VAL A 188 -7.73 -5.10 -11.73
C VAL A 188 -8.49 -5.69 -12.91
N HIS A 189 -9.83 -5.70 -12.85
CA HIS A 189 -10.66 -6.25 -13.94
C HIS A 189 -10.33 -5.54 -15.26
N ASP A 190 -10.43 -4.22 -15.29
CA ASP A 190 -10.27 -3.42 -16.51
C ASP A 190 -8.84 -3.53 -17.07
N PHE A 191 -7.84 -3.60 -16.18
CA PHE A 191 -6.45 -3.72 -16.61
C PHE A 191 -6.15 -5.11 -17.19
N GLN A 192 -6.69 -6.17 -16.58
CA GLN A 192 -6.53 -7.54 -17.11
C GLN A 192 -7.31 -7.73 -18.40
N GLU A 193 -8.51 -7.15 -18.52
CA GLU A 193 -9.28 -7.15 -19.76
C GLU A 193 -8.53 -6.43 -20.89
N ALA A 194 -7.85 -5.34 -20.57
CA ALA A 194 -6.99 -4.59 -21.50
C ALA A 194 -5.62 -5.27 -21.77
N GLY A 195 -5.39 -6.44 -21.21
CA GLY A 195 -4.20 -7.26 -21.46
C GLY A 195 -2.97 -6.88 -20.62
N GLY A 196 -3.14 -6.28 -19.44
CA GLY A 196 -2.04 -5.89 -18.56
C GLY A 196 -2.24 -6.27 -17.10
N SER A 197 -1.22 -6.03 -16.26
CA SER A 197 -1.26 -6.25 -14.80
C SER A 197 -1.66 -7.68 -14.39
N PHE A 198 -1.22 -8.68 -15.13
CA PHE A 198 -1.59 -10.07 -14.88
C PHE A 198 -0.96 -10.66 -13.62
N VAL A 199 0.23 -10.23 -13.25
CA VAL A 199 0.91 -10.67 -12.03
C VAL A 199 1.11 -9.47 -11.13
N MET A 200 0.48 -9.52 -9.98
CA MET A 200 0.44 -8.42 -9.01
C MET A 200 1.10 -8.85 -7.70
N LEU A 201 1.99 -8.02 -7.16
CA LEU A 201 2.64 -8.24 -5.87
C LEU A 201 2.27 -7.10 -4.91
N ALA A 202 1.79 -7.43 -3.71
CA ALA A 202 1.46 -6.45 -2.67
C ALA A 202 1.28 -7.13 -1.31
N LYS A 203 0.83 -6.39 -0.29
CA LYS A 203 0.46 -6.96 1.00
C LYS A 203 -1.04 -6.92 1.25
N GLY A 204 -1.52 -7.83 2.10
CA GLY A 204 -2.92 -7.88 2.54
C GLY A 204 -3.83 -8.66 1.59
N ASN A 205 -5.10 -8.71 1.95
CA ASN A 205 -6.09 -9.48 1.23
C ASN A 205 -6.65 -8.71 0.02
N ARG A 206 -7.21 -9.46 -0.92
CA ARG A 206 -7.92 -8.92 -2.08
C ARG A 206 -9.42 -9.18 -1.95
N SER A 207 -10.22 -8.34 -2.60
CA SER A 207 -11.67 -8.55 -2.71
C SER A 207 -12.02 -9.71 -3.66
N ARG A 208 -13.26 -10.17 -3.58
CA ARG A 208 -13.76 -11.21 -4.45
C ARG A 208 -13.68 -10.86 -5.93
N GLN A 209 -13.94 -9.61 -6.29
CA GLN A 209 -13.84 -9.13 -7.68
C GLN A 209 -12.47 -9.37 -8.30
N VAL A 210 -11.39 -9.28 -7.51
CA VAL A 210 -10.03 -9.59 -7.99
C VAL A 210 -9.85 -11.08 -8.23
N THR A 211 -10.38 -11.91 -7.33
CA THR A 211 -10.37 -13.37 -7.53
C THR A 211 -11.09 -13.76 -8.82
N ASP A 212 -12.24 -13.16 -9.06
CA ASP A 212 -13.06 -13.42 -10.25
C ASP A 212 -12.34 -12.92 -11.53
N ALA A 213 -11.73 -11.73 -11.51
CA ALA A 213 -10.92 -11.20 -12.61
C ALA A 213 -9.71 -12.09 -12.91
N CYS A 214 -8.96 -12.49 -11.88
CA CYS A 214 -7.83 -13.40 -12.04
C CYS A 214 -8.25 -14.74 -12.63
N LYS A 215 -9.40 -15.28 -12.23
CA LYS A 215 -9.95 -16.49 -12.80
C LYS A 215 -10.34 -16.32 -14.27
N GLN A 216 -10.94 -15.19 -14.62
CA GLN A 216 -11.42 -14.89 -15.97
C GLN A 216 -10.26 -14.67 -16.96
N PHE A 217 -9.25 -13.89 -16.55
CA PHE A 217 -8.17 -13.44 -17.43
C PHE A 217 -6.83 -14.17 -17.21
N GLY A 218 -6.78 -15.08 -16.23
CA GLY A 218 -5.58 -15.84 -15.88
C GLY A 218 -4.53 -14.99 -15.19
N GLY A 219 -4.95 -14.11 -14.28
CA GLY A 219 -4.08 -13.30 -13.44
C GLY A 219 -3.67 -14.00 -12.15
N PHE A 220 -2.64 -13.44 -11.48
CA PHE A 220 -2.12 -13.95 -10.21
C PHE A 220 -1.88 -12.82 -9.23
N TYR A 221 -2.21 -13.06 -7.98
CA TYR A 221 -1.83 -12.20 -6.86
C TYR A 221 -0.80 -12.89 -5.99
N LEU A 222 0.34 -12.25 -5.81
CA LEU A 222 1.43 -12.70 -4.98
C LEU A 222 1.46 -11.84 -3.70
N GLY A 223 1.44 -12.50 -2.55
CA GLY A 223 1.49 -11.86 -1.26
C GLY A 223 2.91 -11.56 -0.82
N SER A 224 3.18 -10.34 -0.37
CA SER A 224 4.44 -9.93 0.24
C SER A 224 4.24 -9.51 1.69
N ILE A 225 5.32 -9.53 2.46
CA ILE A 225 5.32 -9.13 3.88
C ILE A 225 5.53 -7.61 4.00
N GLY A 226 4.76 -6.95 4.85
CA GLY A 226 4.82 -5.49 5.01
C GLY A 226 5.91 -4.96 5.94
N GLY A 227 6.46 -5.80 6.81
CA GLY A 227 7.38 -5.38 7.87
C GLY A 227 8.79 -5.00 7.40
N PRO A 228 9.48 -5.84 6.59
CA PRO A 228 10.91 -5.70 6.33
C PRO A 228 11.24 -4.75 5.16
N ALA A 229 10.53 -3.64 5.00
CA ALA A 229 10.68 -2.75 3.85
C ALA A 229 12.11 -2.24 3.60
N ALA A 230 12.87 -1.96 4.67
CA ALA A 230 14.27 -1.55 4.56
C ALA A 230 15.17 -2.71 4.13
N ARG A 231 14.94 -3.89 4.68
CA ARG A 231 15.68 -5.10 4.33
C ARG A 231 15.41 -5.53 2.89
N LEU A 232 14.14 -5.50 2.45
CA LEU A 232 13.78 -5.79 1.06
C LEU A 232 14.49 -4.85 0.09
N ALA A 233 14.56 -3.56 0.42
CA ALA A 233 15.29 -2.60 -0.41
C ALA A 233 16.79 -2.88 -0.46
N GLN A 234 17.39 -3.20 0.67
CA GLN A 234 18.82 -3.42 0.80
C GLN A 234 19.28 -4.76 0.20
N ASP A 235 18.50 -5.83 0.45
CA ASP A 235 18.94 -7.20 0.15
C ASP A 235 18.44 -7.70 -1.20
N CYS A 236 17.34 -7.11 -1.73
CA CYS A 236 16.66 -7.65 -2.90
C CYS A 236 16.64 -6.69 -4.11
N ILE A 237 16.74 -5.35 -3.90
CA ILE A 237 16.63 -4.41 -5.00
C ILE A 237 18.01 -3.96 -5.44
N THR A 238 18.35 -4.30 -6.69
CA THR A 238 19.68 -4.02 -7.28
C THR A 238 19.70 -2.76 -8.14
N LYS A 239 18.56 -2.40 -8.73
CA LYS A 239 18.42 -1.22 -9.60
C LYS A 239 17.04 -0.61 -9.47
N VAL A 240 16.96 0.72 -9.54
CA VAL A 240 15.71 1.49 -9.55
C VAL A 240 15.80 2.57 -10.62
N GLU A 241 14.75 2.67 -11.45
CA GLU A 241 14.64 3.62 -12.55
C GLU A 241 13.22 4.21 -12.57
N VAL A 242 13.09 5.53 -12.71
CA VAL A 242 11.79 6.19 -12.90
C VAL A 242 11.39 6.07 -14.36
N LEU A 243 10.19 5.52 -14.63
CA LEU A 243 9.64 5.41 -15.98
C LEU A 243 8.71 6.58 -16.34
N GLU A 244 7.77 6.89 -15.43
CA GLU A 244 6.75 7.93 -15.66
C GLU A 244 6.42 8.67 -14.37
N TYR A 245 5.93 9.89 -14.52
CA TYR A 245 5.42 10.75 -13.44
C TYR A 245 6.45 11.04 -12.33
N PRO A 246 7.69 11.45 -12.65
CA PRO A 246 8.72 11.71 -11.63
C PRO A 246 8.29 12.76 -10.59
N GLU A 247 7.40 13.67 -10.96
CA GLU A 247 6.85 14.68 -10.08
C GLU A 247 6.01 14.10 -8.93
N LEU A 248 5.56 12.86 -9.04
CA LEU A 248 4.76 12.19 -8.01
C LEU A 248 5.62 11.53 -6.91
N GLY A 249 6.95 11.58 -7.02
CA GLY A 249 7.84 10.98 -6.03
C GLY A 249 7.56 9.49 -5.82
N MET A 250 7.23 9.07 -4.59
CA MET A 250 6.92 7.67 -4.29
C MET A 250 5.69 7.10 -5.02
N GLU A 251 4.86 7.96 -5.60
CA GLU A 251 3.69 7.58 -6.40
C GLU A 251 3.99 7.54 -7.92
N ALA A 252 5.23 7.82 -8.31
CA ALA A 252 5.69 7.67 -9.68
C ALA A 252 5.65 6.20 -10.13
N VAL A 253 5.80 5.98 -11.42
CA VAL A 253 6.01 4.64 -11.98
C VAL A 253 7.50 4.37 -12.04
N TRP A 254 7.90 3.25 -11.46
CA TRP A 254 9.30 2.84 -11.41
C TRP A 254 9.48 1.48 -12.07
N LYS A 255 10.67 1.24 -12.57
CA LYS A 255 11.16 -0.10 -12.91
C LYS A 255 12.27 -0.48 -11.93
N ILE A 256 12.17 -1.66 -11.37
CA ILE A 256 13.17 -2.20 -10.45
C ILE A 256 13.69 -3.53 -10.96
N GLU A 257 14.91 -3.87 -10.55
CA GLU A 257 15.49 -5.21 -10.69
C GLU A 257 15.65 -5.81 -9.29
N VAL A 258 15.15 -7.03 -9.13
CA VAL A 258 15.23 -7.80 -7.89
C VAL A 258 15.98 -9.10 -8.06
#